data_2fd60a8e4abc59012ea26e7b216c8434
#
_entry.id   2fd60a8e4abc59012ea26e7b216c8434
#
_cell.length_a   1.000
_cell.length_b   1.000
_cell.length_c   1.000
_cell.angle_alpha   90.00
_cell.angle_beta   90.00
_cell.angle_gamma   90.00
#
_symmetry.space_group_name_H-M   'P 1'
#
loop_
_entity.id
_entity.type
_entity.pdbx_description
1 polymer ?
#
loop_
_entity_poly.entity_id
_entity_poly.type
_entity_poly.pdbx_seq_one_letter_code
_entity_poly.pdbx_strand_id
1 'polypeptide(L)'
;MGGITILDDYAHRPTEIAATISAAKSLDFKRVCVVFQPHRYSRVKLFTEVLKDEFASAFDQADFVVFMNVYSAGETPIPGITGATFMQPVLDHVGDTEELTYIDRRMKLIPYLVDNLTSGDLVITMGAGDVTGVGPELLAALQDEEKSKH
;
A
#
# COMPACT_ATOMS: atom_id res chain seq x y z
N MET A 1 12.34 10.98 7.28
CA MET A 1 12.40 12.42 7.58
C MET A 1 11.22 12.78 8.47
N GLY A 2 11.43 13.72 9.38
CA GLY A 2 10.38 14.10 10.33
C GLY A 2 9.91 12.95 11.24
N GLY A 3 10.76 11.96 11.48
CA GLY A 3 10.42 10.77 12.27
C GLY A 3 9.65 9.72 11.51
N ILE A 4 9.49 9.84 10.20
CA ILE A 4 8.83 8.87 9.32
C ILE A 4 9.88 8.04 8.61
N THR A 5 9.77 6.72 8.68
CA THR A 5 10.66 5.78 8.02
C THR A 5 9.95 5.18 6.80
N ILE A 6 10.65 5.09 5.68
CA ILE A 6 10.12 4.56 4.43
C ILE A 6 10.92 3.32 4.04
N LEU A 7 10.22 2.22 3.78
CA LEU A 7 10.80 0.95 3.36
C LEU A 7 10.11 0.49 2.07
N ASP A 8 10.89 0.14 1.05
CA ASP A 8 10.36 -0.43 -0.18
C ASP A 8 10.56 -1.95 -0.15
N ASP A 9 9.48 -2.72 -0.35
CA ASP A 9 9.50 -4.18 -0.29
C ASP A 9 8.85 -4.74 -1.55
N TYR A 10 9.45 -5.78 -2.10
CA TYR A 10 8.97 -6.44 -3.31
C TYR A 10 7.81 -7.40 -3.05
N ALA A 11 7.32 -7.51 -1.83
CA ALA A 11 6.24 -8.42 -1.44
C ALA A 11 5.00 -8.20 -2.32
N HIS A 12 4.45 -9.28 -2.84
CA HIS A 12 3.26 -9.22 -3.69
C HIS A 12 2.34 -10.44 -3.52
N ARG A 13 2.75 -11.43 -2.73
CA ARG A 13 1.93 -12.60 -2.40
C ARG A 13 1.44 -12.51 -0.97
N PRO A 14 0.30 -13.13 -0.63
CA PRO A 14 -0.28 -13.01 0.72
C PRO A 14 0.69 -13.38 1.84
N THR A 15 1.43 -14.47 1.69
CA THR A 15 2.39 -14.91 2.71
C THR A 15 3.54 -13.92 2.87
N GLU A 16 4.03 -13.36 1.77
CA GLU A 16 5.10 -12.36 1.80
C GLU A 16 4.63 -11.07 2.44
N ILE A 17 3.43 -10.62 2.10
CA ILE A 17 2.81 -9.40 2.64
C ILE A 17 2.64 -9.54 4.15
N ALA A 18 2.01 -10.63 4.59
CA ALA A 18 1.78 -10.88 6.01
C ALA A 18 3.09 -10.99 6.79
N ALA A 19 4.09 -11.66 6.24
CA ALA A 19 5.39 -11.82 6.88
C ALA A 19 6.11 -10.48 7.06
N THR A 20 6.11 -9.63 6.03
CA THR A 20 6.74 -8.32 6.08
C THR A 20 6.06 -7.42 7.11
N ILE A 21 4.73 -7.38 7.11
CA ILE A 21 3.98 -6.57 8.08
C ILE A 21 4.21 -7.08 9.50
N SER A 22 4.18 -8.39 9.71
CA SER A 22 4.43 -8.99 11.01
C SER A 22 5.82 -8.65 11.54
N ALA A 23 6.83 -8.74 10.68
CA ALA A 23 8.20 -8.36 11.03
C ALA A 23 8.28 -6.87 11.40
N ALA A 24 7.62 -6.02 10.64
CA ALA A 24 7.59 -4.58 10.90
C ALA A 24 6.92 -4.26 12.24
N LYS A 25 5.85 -4.97 12.60
CA LYS A 25 5.14 -4.77 13.87
C LYS A 25 5.99 -5.16 15.09
N SER A 26 7.00 -6.01 14.90
CA SER A 26 7.93 -6.35 15.99
C SER A 26 8.95 -5.24 16.24
N LEU A 27 9.05 -4.26 15.36
CA LEU A 27 9.92 -3.10 15.51
C LEU A 27 9.18 -1.98 16.26
N ASP A 28 9.94 -0.99 16.71
CA ASP A 28 9.42 0.07 17.60
C ASP A 28 8.87 1.26 16.81
N PHE A 29 7.84 1.02 15.98
CA PHE A 29 7.14 2.07 15.25
C PHE A 29 5.76 2.30 15.85
N LYS A 30 5.28 3.55 15.79
CA LYS A 30 3.93 3.89 16.26
C LYS A 30 2.86 3.23 15.41
N ARG A 31 2.99 3.32 14.10
CA ARG A 31 2.06 2.71 13.15
C ARG A 31 2.83 2.10 11.99
N VAL A 32 2.32 1.01 11.46
CA VAL A 32 2.81 0.41 10.22
C VAL A 32 1.78 0.69 9.14
N CYS A 33 2.17 1.46 8.14
CA CYS A 33 1.32 1.90 7.05
C CYS A 33 1.80 1.24 5.76
N VAL A 34 0.90 0.70 4.97
CA VAL A 34 1.24 -0.04 3.75
C VAL A 34 0.67 0.69 2.55
N VAL A 35 1.49 0.89 1.53
CA VAL A 35 1.06 1.33 0.20
C VAL A 35 1.29 0.15 -0.74
N PHE A 36 0.21 -0.45 -1.23
CA PHE A 36 0.27 -1.66 -2.02
C PHE A 36 -0.21 -1.40 -3.45
N GLN A 37 0.59 -1.84 -4.43
CA GLN A 37 0.20 -1.80 -5.83
C GLN A 37 0.04 -3.21 -6.36
N PRO A 38 -1.19 -3.61 -6.77
CA PRO A 38 -1.39 -4.88 -7.45
C PRO A 38 -0.65 -4.91 -8.78
N HIS A 39 -0.09 -6.06 -9.11
CA HIS A 39 0.72 -6.25 -10.32
C HIS A 39 0.00 -7.18 -11.27
N ARG A 40 -0.29 -6.71 -12.49
CA ARG A 40 -0.99 -7.41 -13.57
C ARG A 40 -2.46 -7.69 -13.28
N TYR A 41 -3.31 -7.41 -14.26
CA TYR A 41 -4.76 -7.63 -14.14
C TYR A 41 -5.10 -9.11 -13.97
N SER A 42 -4.41 -10.00 -14.70
CA SER A 42 -4.65 -11.44 -14.61
C SER A 42 -4.35 -11.96 -13.21
N ARG A 43 -3.32 -11.43 -12.55
CA ARG A 43 -2.96 -11.83 -11.18
C ARG A 43 -3.99 -11.34 -10.17
N VAL A 44 -4.48 -10.11 -10.33
CA VAL A 44 -5.57 -9.57 -9.47
C VAL A 44 -6.79 -10.47 -9.58
N LYS A 45 -7.19 -10.84 -10.80
CA LYS A 45 -8.33 -11.73 -11.03
C LYS A 45 -8.13 -13.08 -10.34
N LEU A 46 -6.95 -13.69 -10.51
CA LEU A 46 -6.64 -14.97 -9.88
C LEU A 46 -6.72 -14.88 -8.36
N PHE A 47 -6.11 -13.85 -7.77
CA PHE A 47 -6.03 -13.71 -6.32
C PHE A 47 -7.37 -13.41 -5.70
N THR A 48 -8.22 -12.61 -6.36
CA THR A 48 -9.55 -12.30 -5.85
C THR A 48 -10.53 -13.45 -6.00
N GLU A 49 -10.30 -14.38 -6.92
CA GLU A 49 -11.15 -15.55 -7.13
C GLU A 49 -10.68 -16.78 -6.37
N VAL A 50 -9.36 -17.00 -6.29
CA VAL A 50 -8.77 -18.24 -5.76
C VAL A 50 -8.17 -18.05 -4.37
N LEU A 51 -7.42 -16.96 -4.16
CA LEU A 51 -6.71 -16.69 -2.90
C LEU A 51 -7.34 -15.55 -2.12
N LYS A 52 -8.64 -15.39 -2.27
CA LYS A 52 -9.40 -14.28 -1.67
C LYS A 52 -9.18 -14.17 -0.16
N ASP A 53 -9.30 -15.28 0.56
CA ASP A 53 -9.23 -15.28 2.02
C ASP A 53 -7.80 -14.98 2.51
N GLU A 54 -6.80 -15.52 1.83
CA GLU A 54 -5.41 -15.28 2.16
C GLU A 54 -5.03 -13.81 1.98
N PHE A 55 -5.49 -13.18 0.90
CA PHE A 55 -5.26 -11.76 0.68
C PHE A 55 -6.06 -10.90 1.65
N ALA A 56 -7.29 -11.30 1.95
CA ALA A 56 -8.13 -10.53 2.86
C ALA A 56 -7.48 -10.37 4.24
N SER A 57 -6.81 -11.41 4.72
CA SER A 57 -6.18 -11.41 6.04
C SER A 57 -4.71 -10.96 6.03
N ALA A 58 -4.08 -10.86 4.86
CA ALA A 58 -2.64 -10.55 4.77
C ALA A 58 -2.28 -9.18 5.38
N PHE A 59 -3.22 -8.24 5.38
CA PHE A 59 -3.00 -6.87 5.84
C PHE A 59 -3.49 -6.62 7.28
N ASP A 60 -3.91 -7.66 7.99
CA ASP A 60 -4.56 -7.51 9.31
C ASP A 60 -3.74 -6.72 10.33
N GLN A 61 -2.42 -6.85 10.29
CA GLN A 61 -1.55 -6.20 11.26
C GLN A 61 -1.13 -4.79 10.87
N ALA A 62 -1.46 -4.34 9.68
CA ALA A 62 -1.18 -2.96 9.25
C ALA A 62 -2.16 -2.01 9.91
N ASP A 63 -1.67 -0.83 10.29
CA ASP A 63 -2.52 0.19 10.92
C ASP A 63 -3.36 0.94 9.91
N PHE A 64 -2.83 1.20 8.70
CA PHE A 64 -3.65 1.58 7.57
C PHE A 64 -3.00 1.12 6.25
N VAL A 65 -3.83 0.97 5.23
CA VAL A 65 -3.40 0.46 3.92
C VAL A 65 -3.97 1.34 2.82
N VAL A 66 -3.11 1.75 1.91
CA VAL A 66 -3.50 2.47 0.70
C VAL A 66 -3.27 1.54 -0.49
N PHE A 67 -4.32 1.28 -1.25
CA PHE A 67 -4.25 0.48 -2.47
C PHE A 67 -4.12 1.39 -3.67
N MET A 68 -3.12 1.13 -4.52
CA MET A 68 -2.95 1.82 -5.79
C MET A 68 -3.65 1.05 -6.90
N ASN A 69 -3.81 1.68 -8.07
CA ASN A 69 -4.34 0.97 -9.22
C ASN A 69 -3.34 -0.06 -9.74
N VAL A 70 -3.84 -1.02 -10.50
CA VAL A 70 -3.04 -2.14 -11.03
C VAL A 70 -1.92 -1.62 -11.93
N TYR A 71 -0.71 -2.14 -11.72
CA TYR A 71 0.39 -1.97 -12.67
C TYR A 71 0.26 -3.04 -13.75
N SER A 72 0.03 -2.62 -14.99
CA SER A 72 -0.35 -3.53 -16.07
C SER A 72 0.76 -4.46 -16.52
N ALA A 73 2.01 -4.03 -16.41
CA ALA A 73 3.18 -4.79 -16.90
C ALA A 73 3.01 -5.24 -18.36
N GLY A 74 2.40 -4.37 -19.19
CA GLY A 74 2.18 -4.66 -20.60
C GLY A 74 0.90 -5.44 -20.93
N GLU A 75 0.13 -5.84 -19.92
CA GLU A 75 -1.16 -6.52 -20.14
C GLU A 75 -2.22 -5.54 -20.61
N THR A 76 -3.16 -6.04 -21.41
CA THR A 76 -4.37 -5.31 -21.74
C THR A 76 -5.29 -5.29 -20.51
N PRO A 77 -5.86 -4.14 -20.13
CA PRO A 77 -6.79 -4.10 -19.01
C PRO A 77 -7.95 -5.08 -19.18
N ILE A 78 -8.31 -5.74 -18.09
CA ILE A 78 -9.47 -6.65 -18.04
C ILE A 78 -10.66 -5.82 -17.52
N PRO A 79 -11.78 -5.74 -18.24
CA PRO A 79 -12.94 -4.99 -17.78
C PRO A 79 -13.39 -5.39 -16.38
N GLY A 80 -13.62 -4.41 -15.53
CA GLY A 80 -14.03 -4.64 -14.14
C GLY A 80 -12.91 -4.96 -13.16
N ILE A 81 -11.67 -5.10 -13.61
CA ILE A 81 -10.52 -5.40 -12.73
C ILE A 81 -9.69 -4.14 -12.54
N THR A 82 -9.64 -3.66 -11.31
CA THR A 82 -8.86 -2.48 -10.91
C THR A 82 -8.20 -2.75 -9.56
N GLY A 83 -7.46 -1.78 -9.04
CA GLY A 83 -6.94 -1.86 -7.68
C GLY A 83 -8.05 -1.91 -6.63
N ALA A 84 -9.19 -1.27 -6.90
CA ALA A 84 -10.35 -1.35 -6.02
C ALA A 84 -10.92 -2.77 -5.97
N THR A 85 -10.88 -3.51 -7.07
CA THR A 85 -11.29 -4.91 -7.11
C THR A 85 -10.43 -5.74 -6.14
N PHE A 86 -9.13 -5.48 -6.12
CA PHE A 86 -8.20 -6.15 -5.22
C PHE A 86 -8.49 -5.80 -3.75
N MET A 87 -8.83 -4.55 -3.48
CA MET A 87 -9.12 -4.08 -2.12
C MET A 87 -10.41 -4.69 -1.55
N GLN A 88 -11.37 -5.05 -2.40
CA GLN A 88 -12.69 -5.48 -1.95
C GLN A 88 -12.66 -6.66 -0.96
N PRO A 89 -11.89 -7.73 -1.20
CA PRO A 89 -11.81 -8.82 -0.22
C PRO A 89 -11.28 -8.38 1.15
N VAL A 90 -10.33 -7.44 1.17
CA VAL A 90 -9.79 -6.90 2.41
C VAL A 90 -10.86 -6.07 3.13
N LEU A 91 -11.58 -5.24 2.38
CA LEU A 91 -12.67 -4.43 2.92
C LEU A 91 -13.79 -5.31 3.49
N ASP A 92 -14.16 -6.37 2.78
CA ASP A 92 -15.18 -7.33 3.25
C ASP A 92 -14.74 -8.03 4.54
N HIS A 93 -13.44 -8.28 4.69
CA HIS A 93 -12.88 -8.95 5.87
C HIS A 93 -12.87 -8.06 7.11
N VAL A 94 -12.43 -6.79 6.96
CA VAL A 94 -12.28 -5.87 8.10
C VAL A 94 -13.49 -4.97 8.33
N GLY A 95 -14.39 -4.91 7.37
CA GLY A 95 -15.55 -4.02 7.42
C GLY A 95 -15.23 -2.61 6.95
N ASP A 96 -16.24 -1.76 6.98
CA ASP A 96 -16.10 -0.37 6.52
C ASP A 96 -15.21 0.41 7.50
N THR A 97 -14.09 0.94 7.02
CA THR A 97 -13.10 1.60 7.86
C THR A 97 -12.32 2.65 7.07
N GLU A 98 -11.90 3.71 7.77
CA GLU A 98 -11.01 4.73 7.20
C GLU A 98 -9.56 4.25 7.08
N GLU A 99 -9.25 3.09 7.65
CA GLU A 99 -7.90 2.51 7.58
C GLU A 99 -7.60 1.87 6.22
N LEU A 100 -8.61 1.72 5.35
CA LEU A 100 -8.44 1.23 3.99
C LEU A 100 -8.82 2.34 3.01
N THR A 101 -7.94 2.63 2.07
CA THR A 101 -8.16 3.68 1.07
C THR A 101 -7.67 3.20 -0.29
N TYR A 102 -8.41 3.53 -1.34
CA TYR A 102 -7.99 3.29 -2.72
C TYR A 102 -7.71 4.61 -3.39
N ILE A 103 -6.52 4.76 -3.94
CA ILE A 103 -6.10 5.96 -4.69
C ILE A 103 -5.69 5.51 -6.08
N ASP A 104 -6.53 5.80 -7.07
CA ASP A 104 -6.34 5.34 -8.45
C ASP A 104 -5.33 6.17 -9.23
N ARG A 105 -5.11 7.43 -8.83
CA ARG A 105 -4.19 8.34 -9.51
C ARG A 105 -2.97 8.62 -8.65
N ARG A 106 -1.81 8.31 -9.20
CA ARG A 106 -0.56 8.50 -8.48
C ARG A 106 -0.33 9.95 -8.04
N MET A 107 -0.80 10.91 -8.84
CA MET A 107 -0.66 12.33 -8.49
C MET A 107 -1.37 12.72 -7.20
N LYS A 108 -2.36 11.91 -6.77
CA LYS A 108 -3.09 12.14 -5.52
C LYS A 108 -2.49 11.41 -4.34
N LEU A 109 -1.63 10.41 -4.59
CA LEU A 109 -1.08 9.54 -3.55
C LEU A 109 -0.16 10.29 -2.61
N ILE A 110 0.81 11.01 -3.13
CA ILE A 110 1.81 11.69 -2.31
C ILE A 110 1.17 12.75 -1.40
N PRO A 111 0.29 13.65 -1.89
CA PRO A 111 -0.41 14.58 -1.00
C PRO A 111 -1.21 13.88 0.09
N TYR A 112 -1.89 12.78 -0.24
CA TYR A 112 -2.64 12.00 0.74
C TYR A 112 -1.73 11.47 1.84
N LEU A 113 -0.58 10.89 1.46
CA LEU A 113 0.36 10.34 2.43
C LEU A 113 0.95 11.43 3.32
N VAL A 114 1.34 12.55 2.73
CA VAL A 114 1.89 13.69 3.50
C VAL A 114 0.88 14.17 4.55
N ASP A 115 -0.40 14.25 4.17
CA ASP A 115 -1.46 14.72 5.08
C ASP A 115 -1.79 13.73 6.20
N ASN A 116 -1.56 12.44 5.99
CA ASN A 116 -1.99 11.39 6.91
C ASN A 116 -0.88 10.74 7.72
N LEU A 117 0.37 10.91 7.31
CA LEU A 117 1.51 10.35 8.05
C LEU A 117 1.92 11.27 9.19
N THR A 118 2.37 10.65 10.29
CA THR A 118 2.85 11.37 11.45
C THR A 118 4.19 10.80 11.91
N SER A 119 4.90 11.55 12.75
CA SER A 119 6.16 11.12 13.31
C SER A 119 6.02 9.78 14.06
N GLY A 120 6.93 8.86 13.83
CA GLY A 120 6.90 7.52 14.40
C GLY A 120 6.33 6.46 13.47
N ASP A 121 5.76 6.86 12.32
CA ASP A 121 5.20 5.92 11.36
C ASP A 121 6.27 5.24 10.52
N LEU A 122 6.03 3.98 10.19
CA LEU A 122 6.75 3.26 9.14
C LEU A 122 5.82 3.13 7.94
N VAL A 123 6.31 3.52 6.77
CA VAL A 123 5.59 3.33 5.51
C VAL A 123 6.30 2.25 4.73
N ILE A 124 5.58 1.20 4.36
CA ILE A 124 6.10 0.12 3.53
C ILE A 124 5.41 0.19 2.17
N THR A 125 6.17 0.44 1.11
CA THR A 125 5.65 0.35 -0.25
C THR A 125 5.85 -1.07 -0.73
N MET A 126 4.77 -1.72 -1.16
CA MET A 126 4.79 -3.13 -1.56
C MET A 126 4.29 -3.30 -2.99
N GLY A 127 4.94 -4.18 -3.71
CA GLY A 127 4.57 -4.52 -5.07
C GLY A 127 5.75 -4.51 -6.02
N ALA A 128 5.48 -4.83 -7.26
CA ALA A 128 6.50 -4.98 -8.30
C ALA A 128 6.18 -4.10 -9.50
N GLY A 129 5.95 -2.82 -9.27
CA GLY A 129 5.60 -1.89 -10.33
C GLY A 129 6.13 -0.50 -10.03
N ASP A 130 5.41 0.52 -10.50
CA ASP A 130 5.83 1.90 -10.28
C ASP A 130 5.68 2.35 -8.82
N VAL A 131 5.14 1.50 -7.95
CA VAL A 131 5.15 1.72 -6.49
C VAL A 131 6.57 1.91 -5.94
N THR A 132 7.57 1.33 -6.61
CA THR A 132 8.98 1.50 -6.20
C THR A 132 9.44 2.95 -6.23
N GLY A 133 8.83 3.78 -7.06
CA GLY A 133 9.12 5.21 -7.12
C GLY A 133 8.40 6.05 -6.06
N VAL A 134 7.43 5.47 -5.36
CA VAL A 134 6.64 6.20 -4.36
C VAL A 134 7.51 6.61 -3.16
N GLY A 135 8.39 5.71 -2.70
CA GLY A 135 9.26 6.01 -1.56
C GLY A 135 10.10 7.26 -1.76
N PRO A 136 10.91 7.35 -2.84
CA PRO A 136 11.69 8.55 -3.11
C PRO A 136 10.85 9.82 -3.28
N GLU A 137 9.70 9.73 -3.95
CA GLU A 137 8.81 10.88 -4.11
C GLU A 137 8.22 11.35 -2.79
N LEU A 138 7.82 10.40 -1.93
CA LEU A 138 7.29 10.70 -0.62
C LEU A 138 8.37 11.34 0.25
N LEU A 139 9.59 10.80 0.22
CA LEU A 139 10.70 11.37 0.98
C LEU A 139 10.96 12.82 0.59
N ALA A 140 10.99 13.11 -0.71
CA ALA A 140 11.19 14.46 -1.21
C ALA A 140 10.07 15.39 -0.76
N ALA A 141 8.82 14.94 -0.82
CA ALA A 141 7.66 15.74 -0.40
C ALA A 141 7.68 16.02 1.11
N LEU A 142 8.09 15.05 1.93
CA LEU A 142 8.20 15.24 3.37
C LEU A 142 9.32 16.22 3.71
N GLN A 143 10.44 16.16 2.99
CA GLN A 143 11.54 17.12 3.16
C GLN A 143 11.11 18.54 2.81
N ASP A 144 10.35 18.71 1.74
CA ASP A 144 9.85 20.02 1.30
C ASP A 144 8.89 20.60 2.33
N GLU A 145 8.00 19.77 2.89
CA GLU A 145 7.07 20.21 3.91
C GLU A 145 7.80 20.60 5.21
N GLU A 146 8.81 19.84 5.59
CA GLU A 146 9.63 20.16 6.75
C GLU A 146 10.35 21.50 6.58
N LYS A 147 10.87 21.78 5.39
CA LYS A 147 11.51 23.06 5.07
C LYS A 147 10.53 24.22 5.12
N SER A 148 9.28 24.01 4.65
CA SER A 148 8.28 25.09 4.63
C SER A 148 7.77 25.45 6.03
N LYS A 149 7.98 24.58 7.02
CA LYS A 149 7.62 24.86 8.43
C LYS A 149 8.71 25.64 9.16
N HIS A 150 9.85 25.79 8.56
CA HIS A 150 10.98 26.51 9.12
C HIS A 150 11.28 27.76 8.28
#